data_14724fb06772597ea49e610f5322820f
#
_entry.id   14724fb06772597ea49e610f5322820f
#
_cell.length_a   1.000
_cell.length_b   1.000
_cell.length_c   1.000
_cell.angle_alpha   90.00
_cell.angle_beta   90.00
_cell.angle_gamma   90.00
#
_symmetry.space_group_name_H-M   'P 1'
#
loop_
_entity.id
_entity.type
_entity.pdbx_description
1 polymer ?
#
loop_
_entity_poly.entity_id
_entity_poly.type
_entity_poly.pdbx_seq_one_letter_code
_entity_poly.pdbx_strand_id
1 'polypeptide(L)'
;MLEVARYRTGPQGSDPSRTSVNLKGDVAITNRDGSITKIGAIEEHCKETNGQAGIQTSQGKNDVLAYGQDECVLWNTKLMPASRPAAWTSGDKLDPDDPCSPSVGEKVWTSAPQGGDAWVYLLDGETGAILDQTLVPGANGGLGIYGGAVDQNNDFWGVTYSAGPLVHVRYDDMTFETIPLPIGSAYGFTVDAKGRPWVGGWDGNLQRYDPDAKQWTTAKIPAQYAVLSRGMNDVDGDLWIAALFDPQGLMRVNTDTAEFVEHVGGDKLVGIETPTGASVDVQGKVWLVDQSKDGGGAFVYNPMTKEVKWVGGLNGPYTYSDMTGYALKNVAPQ
;
A
#
# COMPACT_ATOMS: atom_id res chain seq x y z
N MET A 1 -5.76 18.63 -12.05
CA MET A 1 -5.72 18.12 -10.68
C MET A 1 -4.80 19.03 -9.91
N LEU A 2 -5.14 19.40 -8.70
CA LEU A 2 -4.34 20.28 -7.85
C LEU A 2 -3.86 19.48 -6.66
N GLU A 3 -2.61 19.69 -6.22
CA GLU A 3 -2.12 19.24 -4.92
C GLU A 3 -2.88 20.03 -3.84
N VAL A 4 -3.54 19.33 -2.93
CA VAL A 4 -4.36 19.94 -1.89
C VAL A 4 -3.49 20.29 -0.69
N ALA A 5 -2.66 19.34 -0.24
CA ALA A 5 -1.80 19.53 0.92
C ALA A 5 -0.56 18.63 0.87
N ARG A 6 0.44 18.97 1.70
CA ARG A 6 1.63 18.18 2.00
C ARG A 6 1.85 18.15 3.50
N TYR A 7 2.05 16.98 4.07
CA TYR A 7 2.14 16.79 5.52
C TYR A 7 3.53 16.27 5.93
N ARG A 8 3.97 16.66 7.11
CA ARG A 8 5.11 16.03 7.78
C ARG A 8 4.62 14.84 8.58
N THR A 9 5.06 13.65 8.20
CA THR A 9 4.61 12.37 8.80
C THR A 9 5.31 12.05 10.12
N GLY A 10 6.29 12.85 10.52
CA GLY A 10 7.05 12.68 11.73
C GLY A 10 8.05 13.82 11.94
N PRO A 11 8.88 13.75 12.99
CA PRO A 11 10.00 14.66 13.18
C PRO A 11 10.96 14.61 11.99
N GLN A 12 11.89 15.55 11.93
CA GLN A 12 12.88 15.58 10.86
C GLN A 12 13.60 14.24 10.73
N GLY A 13 13.68 13.70 9.50
CA GLY A 13 14.32 12.42 9.21
C GLY A 13 13.43 11.20 9.36
N SER A 14 12.10 11.36 9.45
CA SER A 14 11.15 10.24 9.56
C SER A 14 11.16 9.28 8.38
N ASP A 15 11.52 9.73 7.18
CA ASP A 15 11.70 8.91 5.97
C ASP A 15 10.46 8.07 5.63
N PRO A 16 9.33 8.71 5.21
CA PRO A 16 8.09 8.02 4.89
C PRO A 16 8.27 7.04 3.73
N SER A 17 7.64 5.88 3.81
CA SER A 17 7.88 4.79 2.87
C SER A 17 6.62 4.17 2.28
N ARG A 18 5.71 3.68 3.10
CA ARG A 18 4.50 2.97 2.67
C ARG A 18 3.27 3.73 3.07
N THR A 19 2.26 3.71 2.21
CA THR A 19 0.97 4.35 2.46
C THR A 19 -0.16 3.38 2.22
N SER A 20 -1.19 3.44 3.05
CA SER A 20 -2.46 2.76 2.84
C SER A 20 -3.59 3.73 3.15
N VAL A 21 -4.67 3.65 2.40
CA VAL A 21 -5.84 4.56 2.51
C VAL A 21 -7.03 3.73 3.00
N ASN A 22 -7.71 4.19 4.05
CA ASN A 22 -8.90 3.52 4.54
C ASN A 22 -10.16 3.89 3.73
N LEU A 23 -11.30 3.28 4.06
CA LEU A 23 -12.57 3.51 3.36
C LEU A 23 -13.10 4.94 3.51
N LYS A 24 -12.64 5.68 4.52
CA LYS A 24 -12.95 7.11 4.74
C LYS A 24 -12.00 8.06 3.98
N GLY A 25 -10.95 7.50 3.37
CA GLY A 25 -9.93 8.25 2.67
C GLY A 25 -8.75 8.68 3.53
N ASP A 26 -8.74 8.42 4.84
CA ASP A 26 -7.61 8.72 5.70
C ASP A 26 -6.40 7.85 5.37
N VAL A 27 -5.22 8.41 5.53
CA VAL A 27 -3.98 7.78 5.09
C VAL A 27 -3.14 7.35 6.29
N ALA A 28 -2.74 6.09 6.33
CA ALA A 28 -1.66 5.61 7.21
C ALA A 28 -0.34 5.59 6.45
N ILE A 29 0.72 6.13 7.06
CA ILE A 29 2.05 6.20 6.48
C ILE A 29 3.05 5.62 7.46
N THR A 30 3.79 4.59 7.05
CA THR A 30 4.93 4.08 7.83
C THR A 30 6.19 4.87 7.53
N ASN A 31 6.95 5.14 8.56
CA ASN A 31 8.22 5.87 8.52
C ASN A 31 9.37 4.92 8.90
N ARG A 32 10.47 4.96 8.14
CA ARG A 32 11.63 4.09 8.38
C ARG A 32 12.40 4.43 9.66
N ASP A 33 12.11 5.58 10.26
CA ASP A 33 12.61 5.91 11.60
C ASP A 33 12.02 5.03 12.71
N GLY A 34 11.00 4.23 12.41
CA GLY A 34 10.27 3.39 13.34
C GLY A 34 9.02 4.07 13.88
N SER A 35 8.16 4.51 12.99
CA SER A 35 6.84 5.01 13.36
C SER A 35 5.80 4.78 12.27
N ILE A 36 4.53 4.91 12.63
CA ILE A 36 3.40 4.98 11.72
C ILE A 36 2.54 6.18 12.08
N THR A 37 2.05 6.90 11.06
CA THR A 37 1.31 8.14 11.20
C THR A 37 -0.02 8.05 10.48
N LYS A 38 -1.10 8.55 11.07
CA LYS A 38 -2.38 8.76 10.40
C LYS A 38 -2.57 10.23 10.03
N ILE A 39 -3.04 10.47 8.80
CA ILE A 39 -3.43 11.78 8.30
C ILE A 39 -4.89 11.75 7.88
N GLY A 40 -5.67 12.74 8.30
CA GLY A 40 -7.05 12.95 7.87
C GLY A 40 -7.10 13.38 6.39
N ALA A 41 -7.99 12.77 5.63
CA ALA A 41 -8.15 13.04 4.20
C ALA A 41 -8.81 14.39 3.90
N ILE A 42 -9.68 14.82 4.77
CA ILE A 42 -10.49 16.03 4.67
C ILE A 42 -10.49 16.78 6.01
N GLU A 43 -10.80 18.07 5.99
CA GLU A 43 -10.74 18.91 7.19
C GLU A 43 -11.68 18.44 8.30
N GLU A 44 -12.82 17.83 7.95
CA GLU A 44 -13.77 17.28 8.91
C GLU A 44 -13.23 16.09 9.71
N HIS A 45 -12.18 15.42 9.22
CA HIS A 45 -11.50 14.35 9.94
C HIS A 45 -10.38 14.88 10.86
N CYS A 46 -9.96 16.14 10.68
CA CYS A 46 -8.91 16.75 11.47
C CYS A 46 -9.41 17.06 12.88
N LYS A 47 -8.50 17.17 13.84
CA LYS A 47 -8.85 17.36 15.25
C LYS A 47 -8.26 18.67 15.76
N GLU A 48 -9.14 19.57 16.20
CA GLU A 48 -8.74 20.78 16.91
C GLU A 48 -7.91 20.41 18.17
N THR A 49 -6.67 20.82 18.24
CA THR A 49 -5.74 20.46 19.31
C THR A 49 -5.04 21.65 19.96
N ASN A 50 -5.14 22.85 19.36
CA ASN A 50 -4.35 24.01 19.78
C ASN A 50 -5.19 25.17 20.36
N GLY A 51 -6.52 25.11 20.29
CA GLY A 51 -7.44 26.13 20.81
C GLY A 51 -7.54 27.39 19.96
N GLN A 52 -7.03 27.37 18.73
CA GLN A 52 -7.23 28.44 17.74
C GLN A 52 -8.51 28.17 16.94
N ALA A 53 -9.21 29.20 16.54
CA ALA A 53 -10.45 29.02 15.78
C ALA A 53 -10.15 28.46 14.38
N GLY A 54 -10.80 27.33 14.05
CA GLY A 54 -10.66 26.61 12.78
C GLY A 54 -9.43 25.67 12.76
N ILE A 55 -9.46 24.69 11.87
CA ILE A 55 -8.41 23.69 11.74
C ILE A 55 -7.15 24.33 11.14
N GLN A 56 -6.03 24.14 11.80
CA GLN A 56 -4.71 24.56 11.35
C GLN A 56 -4.06 23.42 10.58
N THR A 57 -3.99 23.51 9.27
CA THR A 57 -3.44 22.45 8.42
C THR A 57 -2.66 23.00 7.24
N SER A 58 -1.73 22.20 6.73
CA SER A 58 -0.96 22.48 5.52
C SER A 58 -1.86 22.65 4.30
N GLN A 59 -1.55 23.64 3.44
CA GLN A 59 -2.36 24.04 2.28
C GLN A 59 -1.64 23.86 0.95
N GLY A 60 -0.70 22.93 0.86
CA GLY A 60 0.03 22.64 -0.37
C GLY A 60 1.55 22.56 -0.17
N LYS A 61 2.29 22.41 -1.28
CA LYS A 61 3.75 22.18 -1.24
C LYS A 61 4.57 23.33 -0.65
N ASN A 62 4.05 24.54 -0.68
CA ASN A 62 4.75 25.75 -0.22
C ASN A 62 4.25 26.22 1.16
N ASP A 63 3.24 25.57 1.69
CA ASP A 63 2.64 25.88 2.98
C ASP A 63 2.50 24.58 3.80
N VAL A 64 3.65 24.07 4.25
CA VAL A 64 3.76 22.83 5.03
C VAL A 64 4.05 23.20 6.47
N LEU A 65 3.13 22.90 7.37
CA LEU A 65 3.29 23.16 8.79
C LEU A 65 4.37 22.25 9.40
N ALA A 66 4.97 22.73 10.50
CA ALA A 66 5.91 21.92 11.26
C ALA A 66 5.21 20.70 11.88
N TYR A 67 5.97 19.62 12.07
CA TYR A 67 5.46 18.44 12.74
C TYR A 67 4.93 18.78 14.14
N GLY A 68 3.73 18.28 14.46
CA GLY A 68 3.03 18.57 15.70
C GLY A 68 2.23 19.89 15.72
N GLN A 69 2.20 20.63 14.60
CA GLN A 69 1.37 21.83 14.44
C GLN A 69 0.20 21.62 13.48
N ASP A 70 0.24 20.56 12.68
CA ASP A 70 -0.78 20.24 11.70
C ASP A 70 -1.85 19.37 12.34
N GLU A 71 -3.08 19.87 12.39
CA GLU A 71 -4.21 19.23 13.07
C GLU A 71 -4.86 18.12 12.24
N CYS A 72 -4.44 17.97 10.98
CA CYS A 72 -4.78 16.80 10.15
C CYS A 72 -3.79 15.64 10.31
N VAL A 73 -2.68 15.83 11.00
CA VAL A 73 -1.80 14.75 11.46
C VAL A 73 -2.36 14.21 12.78
N LEU A 74 -3.21 13.17 12.69
CA LEU A 74 -4.09 12.75 13.76
C LEU A 74 -3.38 12.02 14.90
N TRP A 75 -2.44 11.14 14.56
CA TRP A 75 -1.59 10.44 15.53
C TRP A 75 -0.30 9.94 14.86
N ASN A 76 0.72 9.71 15.68
CA ASN A 76 1.97 9.04 15.30
C ASN A 76 2.35 8.05 16.41
N THR A 77 2.50 6.79 16.05
CA THR A 77 2.87 5.73 16.98
C THR A 77 4.28 5.25 16.74
N LYS A 78 5.08 5.20 17.79
CA LYS A 78 6.44 4.67 17.76
C LYS A 78 6.44 3.16 17.64
N LEU A 79 7.29 2.66 16.77
CA LEU A 79 7.54 1.25 16.47
C LEU A 79 9.04 0.95 16.48
N MET A 80 9.43 -0.26 16.18
CA MET A 80 10.83 -0.59 15.90
C MET A 80 11.28 0.11 14.59
N PRO A 81 12.58 0.48 14.48
CA PRO A 81 13.12 1.09 13.27
C PRO A 81 12.89 0.25 12.01
N ALA A 82 12.86 0.92 10.87
CA ALA A 82 12.62 0.36 9.54
C ALA A 82 11.21 -0.23 9.36
N SER A 83 10.20 0.31 10.09
CA SER A 83 8.81 -0.13 9.95
C SER A 83 8.33 0.00 8.50
N ARG A 84 7.68 -1.02 8.05
CA ARG A 84 6.95 -1.27 6.80
C ARG A 84 6.02 -2.43 7.12
N PRO A 85 5.05 -2.78 6.37
CA PRO A 85 4.15 -2.06 5.48
C PRO A 85 3.09 -1.23 6.24
N ALA A 86 2.03 -0.80 5.55
CA ALA A 86 0.80 -0.29 6.16
C ALA A 86 -0.39 -0.92 5.44
N ALA A 87 -1.34 -1.49 6.17
CA ALA A 87 -2.53 -2.10 5.59
C ALA A 87 -3.75 -1.87 6.51
N TRP A 88 -4.74 -1.13 6.04
CA TRP A 88 -5.98 -0.93 6.76
C TRP A 88 -6.87 -2.17 6.72
N THR A 89 -7.56 -2.44 7.82
CA THR A 89 -8.70 -3.36 7.82
C THR A 89 -9.95 -2.65 7.30
N SER A 90 -10.95 -3.41 6.90
CA SER A 90 -12.27 -2.89 6.54
C SER A 90 -13.12 -2.51 7.77
N GLY A 91 -12.62 -2.75 8.97
CA GLY A 91 -13.34 -2.56 10.23
C GLY A 91 -14.08 -3.80 10.70
N ASP A 92 -14.70 -3.69 11.88
CA ASP A 92 -15.33 -4.82 12.55
C ASP A 92 -16.80 -5.01 12.11
N LYS A 93 -17.47 -3.95 11.68
CA LYS A 93 -18.86 -3.96 11.22
C LYS A 93 -19.19 -2.69 10.43
N LEU A 94 -20.26 -2.75 9.64
CA LEU A 94 -20.83 -1.55 9.02
C LEU A 94 -21.38 -0.63 10.11
N ASP A 95 -21.37 0.68 9.85
CA ASP A 95 -22.03 1.65 10.72
C ASP A 95 -23.53 1.35 10.73
N PRO A 96 -24.12 1.05 11.91
CA PRO A 96 -25.55 0.70 12.00
C PRO A 96 -26.47 1.87 11.66
N ASP A 97 -25.99 3.11 11.79
CA ASP A 97 -26.77 4.32 11.54
C ASP A 97 -26.68 4.81 10.08
N ASP A 98 -25.69 4.31 9.34
CA ASP A 98 -25.52 4.59 7.90
C ASP A 98 -25.06 3.31 7.17
N PRO A 99 -25.98 2.53 6.62
CA PRO A 99 -25.64 1.29 5.90
C PRO A 99 -24.85 1.55 4.59
N CYS A 100 -24.73 2.80 4.15
CA CYS A 100 -23.89 3.22 3.03
C CYS A 100 -22.53 3.74 3.50
N SER A 101 -22.31 3.88 4.79
CA SER A 101 -21.07 4.35 5.39
C SER A 101 -20.01 3.25 5.42
N PRO A 102 -18.74 3.62 5.38
CA PRO A 102 -17.66 2.71 5.73
C PRO A 102 -17.85 2.12 7.13
N SER A 103 -17.33 0.92 7.33
CA SER A 103 -17.39 0.24 8.62
C SER A 103 -16.73 1.04 9.75
N VAL A 104 -17.16 0.78 10.98
CA VAL A 104 -16.53 1.31 12.21
C VAL A 104 -15.51 0.32 12.76
N GLY A 105 -14.61 0.81 13.62
CA GLY A 105 -13.60 -0.04 14.27
C GLY A 105 -12.46 -0.43 13.33
N GLU A 106 -12.17 0.36 12.30
CA GLU A 106 -11.02 0.15 11.43
C GLU A 106 -9.73 0.10 12.24
N LYS A 107 -8.86 -0.84 11.89
CA LYS A 107 -7.52 -0.99 12.46
C LYS A 107 -6.48 -0.92 11.36
N VAL A 108 -5.23 -0.78 11.74
CA VAL A 108 -4.13 -0.78 10.76
C VAL A 108 -3.04 -1.75 11.16
N TRP A 109 -2.69 -2.60 10.22
CA TRP A 109 -1.56 -3.50 10.32
C TRP A 109 -0.28 -2.82 9.90
N THR A 110 0.81 -3.14 10.60
CA THR A 110 2.16 -2.76 10.20
C THR A 110 3.18 -3.79 10.70
N SER A 111 4.44 -3.64 10.30
CA SER A 111 5.51 -4.52 10.70
C SER A 111 6.83 -3.79 10.82
N ALA A 112 7.73 -4.30 11.65
CA ALA A 112 9.10 -3.83 11.74
C ALA A 112 10.07 -4.99 12.02
N PRO A 113 11.28 -4.98 11.43
CA PRO A 113 12.27 -6.02 11.64
C PRO A 113 12.87 -5.97 13.03
N GLN A 114 13.24 -7.16 13.58
CA GLN A 114 14.02 -7.30 14.79
C GLN A 114 14.98 -8.49 14.68
N GLY A 115 16.26 -8.23 14.54
CA GLY A 115 17.25 -9.31 14.34
C GLY A 115 16.96 -10.11 13.08
N GLY A 116 16.77 -11.43 13.21
CA GLY A 116 16.36 -12.33 12.10
C GLY A 116 14.85 -12.38 11.85
N ASP A 117 14.05 -11.77 12.71
CA ASP A 117 12.60 -11.89 12.81
C ASP A 117 11.91 -10.58 12.45
N ALA A 118 10.58 -10.57 12.45
CA ALA A 118 9.79 -9.35 12.32
C ALA A 118 8.63 -9.32 13.31
N TRP A 119 8.42 -8.19 13.95
CA TRP A 119 7.18 -7.88 14.63
C TRP A 119 6.09 -7.55 13.64
N VAL A 120 4.90 -8.06 13.88
CA VAL A 120 3.66 -7.62 13.22
C VAL A 120 2.78 -6.99 14.31
N TYR A 121 2.29 -5.79 14.03
CA TYR A 121 1.48 -4.99 14.96
C TYR A 121 0.10 -4.76 14.38
N LEU A 122 -0.92 -4.82 15.24
CA LEU A 122 -2.26 -4.36 14.97
C LEU A 122 -2.54 -3.12 15.82
N LEU A 123 -2.86 -1.99 15.18
CA LEU A 123 -3.12 -0.73 15.86
C LEU A 123 -4.59 -0.32 15.71
N ASP A 124 -5.11 0.32 16.73
CA ASP A 124 -6.39 1.02 16.68
C ASP A 124 -6.33 2.16 15.66
N GLY A 125 -7.26 2.16 14.71
CA GLY A 125 -7.26 3.12 13.62
C GLY A 125 -7.63 4.54 14.03
N GLU A 126 -8.31 4.71 15.16
CA GLU A 126 -8.73 6.02 15.66
C GLU A 126 -7.65 6.69 16.53
N THR A 127 -6.99 5.91 17.36
CA THR A 127 -6.05 6.43 18.37
C THR A 127 -4.58 6.14 18.07
N GLY A 128 -4.30 5.16 17.18
CA GLY A 128 -2.96 4.67 16.92
C GLY A 128 -2.40 3.78 18.03
N ALA A 129 -3.17 3.43 19.05
CA ALA A 129 -2.71 2.54 20.12
C ALA A 129 -2.41 1.14 19.58
N ILE A 130 -1.29 0.54 19.98
CA ILE A 130 -1.00 -0.87 19.68
C ILE A 130 -1.99 -1.72 20.46
N LEU A 131 -2.86 -2.43 19.76
CA LEU A 131 -3.87 -3.33 20.34
C LEU A 131 -3.27 -4.71 20.59
N ASP A 132 -2.51 -5.20 19.63
CA ASP A 132 -1.87 -6.51 19.72
C ASP A 132 -0.61 -6.57 18.86
N GLN A 133 0.24 -7.58 19.09
CA GLN A 133 1.45 -7.80 18.31
C GLN A 133 1.94 -9.24 18.41
N THR A 134 2.56 -9.73 17.35
CA THR A 134 3.20 -11.05 17.32
C THR A 134 4.58 -10.98 16.69
N LEU A 135 5.53 -11.79 17.19
CA LEU A 135 6.85 -11.93 16.61
C LEU A 135 6.87 -13.12 15.67
N VAL A 136 7.19 -12.87 14.38
CA VAL A 136 7.27 -13.92 13.36
C VAL A 136 8.73 -14.29 13.12
N PRO A 137 9.17 -15.47 13.56
CA PRO A 137 10.54 -15.92 13.38
C PRO A 137 10.93 -16.07 11.91
N GLY A 138 12.14 -15.68 11.56
CA GLY A 138 12.68 -15.79 10.20
C GLY A 138 12.09 -14.82 9.17
N ALA A 139 11.21 -13.91 9.57
CA ALA A 139 10.51 -12.99 8.66
C ALA A 139 11.25 -11.68 8.41
N ASN A 140 12.58 -11.62 8.57
CA ASN A 140 13.30 -10.39 8.29
C ASN A 140 13.69 -10.25 6.81
N GLY A 141 14.25 -11.26 6.16
CA GLY A 141 14.70 -11.16 4.74
C GLY A 141 15.62 -9.97 4.44
N GLY A 142 16.23 -9.34 5.47
CA GLY A 142 17.12 -8.19 5.37
C GLY A 142 16.46 -6.82 5.62
N LEU A 143 15.18 -6.64 5.33
CA LEU A 143 14.42 -5.39 5.54
C LEU A 143 13.07 -5.61 6.25
N GLY A 144 12.86 -6.78 6.82
CA GLY A 144 11.60 -7.17 7.42
C GLY A 144 10.52 -7.56 6.40
N ILE A 145 9.28 -7.58 6.86
CA ILE A 145 8.13 -7.70 5.96
C ILE A 145 8.05 -6.40 5.17
N TYR A 146 8.15 -6.51 3.86
CA TYR A 146 8.40 -5.39 2.97
C TYR A 146 7.13 -4.84 2.32
N GLY A 147 6.21 -5.71 1.93
CA GLY A 147 4.87 -5.40 1.46
C GLY A 147 3.84 -6.12 2.29
N GLY A 148 2.65 -5.54 2.42
CA GLY A 148 1.54 -6.13 3.16
C GLY A 148 0.19 -5.63 2.69
N ALA A 149 -0.83 -6.47 2.85
CA ALA A 149 -2.22 -6.16 2.56
C ALA A 149 -3.12 -7.02 3.45
N VAL A 150 -4.41 -6.78 3.42
CA VAL A 150 -5.41 -7.58 4.13
C VAL A 150 -6.27 -8.37 3.15
N ASP A 151 -6.80 -9.49 3.60
CA ASP A 151 -7.84 -10.23 2.91
C ASP A 151 -9.24 -9.88 3.44
N GLN A 152 -10.28 -10.58 2.96
CA GLN A 152 -11.66 -10.38 3.36
C GLN A 152 -11.97 -10.69 4.83
N ASN A 153 -11.07 -11.38 5.53
CA ASN A 153 -11.17 -11.66 6.96
C ASN A 153 -10.46 -10.61 7.81
N ASN A 154 -9.90 -9.57 7.19
CA ASN A 154 -8.98 -8.62 7.80
C ASN A 154 -7.65 -9.23 8.27
N ASP A 155 -7.35 -10.47 7.89
CA ASP A 155 -6.07 -11.12 8.16
C ASP A 155 -4.96 -10.39 7.41
N PHE A 156 -3.82 -10.26 8.07
CA PHE A 156 -2.64 -9.64 7.47
C PHE A 156 -1.85 -10.64 6.65
N TRP A 157 -1.61 -10.29 5.40
CA TRP A 157 -0.66 -10.96 4.52
C TRP A 157 0.52 -10.06 4.25
N GLY A 158 1.72 -10.59 4.36
CA GLY A 158 2.92 -9.81 4.11
C GLY A 158 4.04 -10.65 3.48
N VAL A 159 4.83 -10.01 2.62
CA VAL A 159 5.98 -10.62 2.01
C VAL A 159 7.26 -9.99 2.53
N THR A 160 8.23 -10.82 2.88
CA THR A 160 9.56 -10.35 3.26
C THR A 160 10.35 -9.87 2.03
N TYR A 161 11.25 -8.93 2.25
CA TYR A 161 12.18 -8.54 1.19
C TYR A 161 13.14 -9.68 0.85
N SER A 162 13.43 -9.83 -0.46
CA SER A 162 14.36 -10.87 -0.90
C SER A 162 13.88 -12.32 -0.59
N ALA A 163 14.70 -13.17 0.00
CA ALA A 163 14.49 -14.61 0.11
C ALA A 163 13.79 -15.05 1.41
N GLY A 164 12.92 -14.27 1.97
CA GLY A 164 12.14 -14.66 3.16
C GLY A 164 10.77 -15.27 2.81
N PRO A 165 9.95 -15.62 3.80
CA PRO A 165 8.64 -16.21 3.57
C PRO A 165 7.56 -15.20 3.18
N LEU A 166 6.46 -15.70 2.61
CA LEU A 166 5.15 -15.07 2.73
C LEU A 166 4.64 -15.34 4.16
N VAL A 167 4.13 -14.31 4.80
CA VAL A 167 3.61 -14.35 6.18
C VAL A 167 2.12 -14.12 6.16
N HIS A 168 1.37 -14.93 6.91
CA HIS A 168 -0.05 -14.76 7.19
C HIS A 168 -0.24 -14.63 8.69
N VAL A 169 -0.92 -13.58 9.15
CA VAL A 169 -1.27 -13.37 10.56
C VAL A 169 -2.76 -13.17 10.67
N ARG A 170 -3.41 -13.98 11.50
CA ARG A 170 -4.85 -13.92 11.69
C ARG A 170 -5.26 -12.71 12.53
N TYR A 171 -6.35 -12.10 12.13
CA TYR A 171 -6.91 -10.92 12.81
C TYR A 171 -7.46 -11.23 14.21
N ASP A 172 -8.09 -12.39 14.38
CA ASP A 172 -8.84 -12.69 15.59
C ASP A 172 -7.95 -13.07 16.79
N ASP A 173 -6.80 -13.73 16.56
CA ASP A 173 -6.01 -14.35 17.62
C ASP A 173 -4.50 -14.12 17.49
N MET A 174 -4.06 -13.37 16.49
CA MET A 174 -2.64 -13.09 16.17
C MET A 174 -1.81 -14.34 15.90
N THR A 175 -2.42 -15.50 15.69
CA THR A 175 -1.68 -16.68 15.23
C THR A 175 -1.17 -16.47 13.81
N PHE A 176 -0.03 -17.06 13.49
CA PHE A 176 0.58 -16.86 12.19
C PHE A 176 1.04 -18.16 11.55
N GLU A 177 1.20 -18.12 10.24
CA GLU A 177 1.90 -19.13 9.46
C GLU A 177 2.89 -18.48 8.49
N THR A 178 3.91 -19.22 8.11
CA THR A 178 4.89 -18.80 7.11
C THR A 178 4.89 -19.78 5.95
N ILE A 179 4.81 -19.25 4.73
CA ILE A 179 4.75 -20.04 3.51
C ILE A 179 6.01 -19.78 2.69
N PRO A 180 6.77 -20.84 2.31
CA PRO A 180 7.95 -20.68 1.46
C PRO A 180 7.60 -20.05 0.12
N LEU A 181 8.39 -19.04 -0.32
CA LEU A 181 8.23 -18.44 -1.64
C LEU A 181 8.83 -19.36 -2.72
N PRO A 182 8.17 -19.50 -3.89
CA PRO A 182 8.72 -20.25 -5.02
C PRO A 182 9.74 -19.45 -5.84
N ILE A 183 10.02 -18.19 -5.44
CA ILE A 183 10.96 -17.27 -6.09
C ILE A 183 12.06 -16.86 -5.13
N GLY A 184 13.27 -16.64 -5.67
CA GLY A 184 14.45 -16.33 -4.86
C GLY A 184 14.50 -14.92 -4.28
N SER A 185 13.68 -14.00 -4.77
CA SER A 185 13.66 -12.61 -4.29
C SER A 185 12.33 -11.93 -4.59
N ALA A 186 11.62 -11.56 -3.53
CA ALA A 186 10.34 -10.85 -3.60
C ALA A 186 10.54 -9.33 -3.54
N TYR A 187 9.61 -8.59 -4.14
CA TYR A 187 9.56 -7.14 -4.08
C TYR A 187 8.14 -6.59 -4.02
N GLY A 188 7.36 -6.66 -5.10
CA GLY A 188 5.99 -6.19 -5.15
C GLY A 188 5.03 -7.15 -4.45
N PHE A 189 3.95 -6.59 -3.89
CA PHE A 189 2.97 -7.37 -3.14
C PHE A 189 1.58 -6.74 -3.18
N THR A 190 0.55 -7.58 -3.20
CA THR A 190 -0.84 -7.24 -2.87
C THR A 190 -1.64 -8.51 -2.58
N VAL A 191 -2.90 -8.34 -2.15
CA VAL A 191 -3.90 -9.42 -2.04
C VAL A 191 -5.07 -9.07 -2.96
N ASP A 192 -5.55 -10.03 -3.74
CA ASP A 192 -6.69 -9.81 -4.63
C ASP A 192 -8.04 -9.95 -3.90
N ALA A 193 -9.12 -9.60 -4.58
CA ALA A 193 -10.48 -9.63 -4.03
C ALA A 193 -10.96 -11.02 -3.58
N LYS A 194 -10.23 -12.08 -3.91
CA LYS A 194 -10.50 -13.46 -3.44
C LYS A 194 -9.58 -13.88 -2.30
N GLY A 195 -8.86 -12.95 -1.69
CA GLY A 195 -7.94 -13.23 -0.59
C GLY A 195 -6.65 -13.93 -1.02
N ARG A 196 -6.26 -13.87 -2.31
CA ARG A 196 -5.08 -14.54 -2.83
C ARG A 196 -3.89 -13.58 -2.91
N PRO A 197 -2.80 -13.82 -2.15
CA PRO A 197 -1.59 -13.03 -2.25
C PRO A 197 -0.90 -13.12 -3.61
N TRP A 198 -0.45 -11.98 -4.12
CA TRP A 198 0.35 -11.83 -5.32
C TRP A 198 1.73 -11.28 -4.97
N VAL A 199 2.77 -11.95 -5.45
CA VAL A 199 4.16 -11.61 -5.16
C VAL A 199 4.93 -11.43 -6.46
N GLY A 200 5.49 -10.25 -6.65
CA GLY A 200 6.37 -9.94 -7.77
C GLY A 200 7.84 -10.10 -7.41
N GLY A 201 8.60 -10.78 -8.26
CA GLY A 201 10.02 -11.02 -8.10
C GLY A 201 10.92 -10.01 -8.82
N TRP A 202 12.16 -9.93 -8.39
CA TRP A 202 13.22 -9.17 -9.07
C TRP A 202 13.54 -9.73 -10.45
N ASP A 203 13.34 -11.02 -10.62
CA ASP A 203 13.56 -11.79 -11.86
C ASP A 203 12.40 -11.69 -12.86
N GLY A 204 11.38 -10.89 -12.56
CA GLY A 204 10.19 -10.73 -13.39
C GLY A 204 9.14 -11.81 -13.22
N ASN A 205 9.36 -12.79 -12.35
CA ASN A 205 8.33 -13.77 -12.01
C ASN A 205 7.25 -13.12 -11.14
N LEU A 206 6.00 -13.32 -11.52
CA LEU A 206 4.82 -12.95 -10.73
C LEU A 206 4.12 -14.22 -10.29
N GLN A 207 3.90 -14.35 -8.99
CA GLN A 207 3.33 -15.53 -8.36
C GLN A 207 2.03 -15.18 -7.63
N ARG A 208 1.04 -16.03 -7.72
CA ARG A 208 -0.20 -15.99 -6.92
C ARG A 208 -0.26 -17.19 -5.99
N TYR A 209 -0.49 -16.97 -4.72
CA TYR A 209 -0.79 -18.02 -3.76
C TYR A 209 -2.30 -18.19 -3.60
N ASP A 210 -2.78 -19.43 -3.59
CA ASP A 210 -4.16 -19.78 -3.26
C ASP A 210 -4.16 -20.37 -1.83
N PRO A 211 -4.73 -19.66 -0.85
CA PRO A 211 -4.73 -20.12 0.54
C PRO A 211 -5.54 -21.40 0.77
N ASP A 212 -6.64 -21.58 0.05
CA ASP A 212 -7.52 -22.73 0.19
C ASP A 212 -6.87 -24.00 -0.39
N ALA A 213 -6.31 -23.86 -1.60
CA ALA A 213 -5.61 -24.97 -2.26
C ALA A 213 -4.19 -25.16 -1.73
N LYS A 214 -3.62 -24.20 -1.01
CA LYS A 214 -2.21 -24.14 -0.56
C LYS A 214 -1.23 -24.31 -1.73
N GLN A 215 -1.49 -23.64 -2.82
CA GLN A 215 -0.74 -23.77 -4.08
C GLN A 215 -0.34 -22.44 -4.66
N TRP A 216 0.87 -22.42 -5.25
CA TRP A 216 1.37 -21.33 -6.04
C TRP A 216 1.02 -21.48 -7.52
N THR A 217 0.67 -20.38 -8.16
CA THR A 217 0.47 -20.28 -9.62
C THR A 217 1.39 -19.20 -10.16
N THR A 218 2.22 -19.54 -11.15
CA THR A 218 3.03 -18.56 -11.88
C THR A 218 2.17 -17.86 -12.94
N ALA A 219 2.18 -16.54 -12.96
CA ALA A 219 1.48 -15.78 -13.99
C ALA A 219 2.13 -15.98 -15.37
N LYS A 220 1.30 -16.07 -16.40
CA LYS A 220 1.75 -16.28 -17.80
C LYS A 220 2.02 -14.92 -18.45
N ILE A 221 3.19 -14.35 -18.19
CA ILE A 221 3.62 -13.07 -18.74
C ILE A 221 4.58 -13.34 -19.94
N PRO A 222 4.38 -12.69 -21.09
CA PRO A 222 5.34 -12.76 -22.20
C PRO A 222 6.73 -12.30 -21.76
N ALA A 223 7.78 -13.02 -22.19
CA ALA A 223 9.14 -12.82 -21.70
C ALA A 223 9.65 -11.37 -21.79
N GLN A 224 9.24 -10.63 -22.80
CA GLN A 224 9.60 -9.21 -22.97
C GLN A 224 8.98 -8.28 -21.92
N TYR A 225 7.94 -8.71 -21.18
CA TYR A 225 7.26 -7.97 -20.13
C TYR A 225 7.50 -8.57 -18.75
N ALA A 226 8.23 -9.67 -18.67
CA ALA A 226 8.60 -10.31 -17.40
C ALA A 226 9.73 -9.53 -16.72
N VAL A 227 9.38 -8.38 -16.16
CA VAL A 227 10.30 -7.45 -15.48
C VAL A 227 9.92 -7.27 -14.01
N LEU A 228 10.78 -6.64 -13.22
CA LEU A 228 10.51 -6.38 -11.81
C LEU A 228 9.15 -5.72 -11.62
N SER A 229 8.27 -6.43 -10.94
CA SER A 229 6.96 -5.94 -10.50
C SER A 229 7.11 -5.21 -9.16
N ARG A 230 6.66 -3.95 -9.10
CA ARG A 230 6.67 -3.13 -7.88
C ARG A 230 5.26 -3.02 -7.29
N GLY A 231 4.76 -1.83 -7.04
CA GLY A 231 3.42 -1.66 -6.49
C GLY A 231 2.34 -2.24 -7.37
N MET A 232 1.38 -2.92 -6.75
CA MET A 232 0.28 -3.62 -7.39
C MET A 232 -1.04 -3.26 -6.72
N ASN A 233 -2.13 -3.28 -7.51
CA ASN A 233 -3.47 -3.06 -6.99
C ASN A 233 -4.48 -3.89 -7.80
N ASP A 234 -5.33 -4.65 -7.12
CA ASP A 234 -6.42 -5.42 -7.73
C ASP A 234 -7.72 -4.63 -7.74
N VAL A 235 -8.34 -4.53 -8.90
CA VAL A 235 -9.67 -3.97 -9.08
C VAL A 235 -10.42 -4.73 -10.16
N ASP A 236 -11.62 -5.18 -9.82
CA ASP A 236 -12.57 -5.83 -10.75
C ASP A 236 -11.97 -7.04 -11.51
N GLY A 237 -11.12 -7.81 -10.82
CA GLY A 237 -10.48 -9.00 -11.36
C GLY A 237 -9.25 -8.74 -12.22
N ASP A 238 -8.74 -7.52 -12.22
CA ASP A 238 -7.53 -7.11 -12.90
C ASP A 238 -6.47 -6.60 -11.92
N LEU A 239 -5.31 -7.21 -11.95
CA LEU A 239 -4.14 -6.76 -11.21
C LEU A 239 -3.34 -5.77 -12.06
N TRP A 240 -3.29 -4.52 -11.59
CA TRP A 240 -2.47 -3.47 -12.18
C TRP A 240 -1.13 -3.36 -11.46
N ILE A 241 -0.04 -3.34 -12.21
CA ILE A 241 1.32 -3.51 -11.70
C ILE A 241 2.23 -2.43 -12.27
N ALA A 242 3.03 -1.80 -11.41
CA ALA A 242 4.13 -0.94 -11.83
C ALA A 242 5.32 -1.81 -12.24
N ALA A 243 5.68 -1.78 -13.52
CA ALA A 243 6.81 -2.52 -14.10
C ALA A 243 8.04 -1.60 -14.19
N LEU A 244 9.13 -1.92 -13.44
CA LEU A 244 10.25 -0.99 -13.28
C LEU A 244 11.25 -1.01 -14.43
N PHE A 245 11.66 -2.19 -14.89
CA PHE A 245 12.71 -2.29 -15.90
C PHE A 245 12.11 -2.25 -17.32
N ASP A 246 12.97 -2.06 -18.30
CA ASP A 246 12.57 -1.97 -19.71
C ASP A 246 11.95 -3.29 -20.21
N PRO A 247 10.75 -3.24 -20.81
CA PRO A 247 9.93 -2.04 -21.04
C PRO A 247 9.18 -1.58 -19.78
N GLN A 248 9.51 -0.38 -19.30
CA GLN A 248 8.82 0.24 -18.15
C GLN A 248 7.37 0.56 -18.49
N GLY A 249 6.50 0.46 -17.47
CA GLY A 249 5.10 0.78 -17.70
C GLY A 249 4.13 0.31 -16.64
N LEU A 250 2.87 0.27 -17.03
CA LEU A 250 1.80 -0.44 -16.34
C LEU A 250 1.59 -1.79 -17.01
N MET A 251 1.57 -2.84 -16.23
CA MET A 251 1.18 -4.18 -16.67
C MET A 251 -0.18 -4.53 -16.05
N ARG A 252 -1.03 -5.20 -16.82
CA ARG A 252 -2.31 -5.72 -16.38
C ARG A 252 -2.35 -7.23 -16.53
N VAL A 253 -2.74 -7.91 -15.45
CA VAL A 253 -2.87 -9.36 -15.36
C VAL A 253 -4.26 -9.71 -14.84
N ASN A 254 -4.94 -10.68 -15.47
CA ASN A 254 -6.22 -11.16 -14.95
C ASN A 254 -5.99 -12.00 -13.68
N THR A 255 -6.69 -11.66 -12.59
CA THR A 255 -6.47 -12.31 -11.31
C THR A 255 -6.99 -13.74 -11.24
N ASP A 256 -7.96 -14.13 -12.04
CA ASP A 256 -8.51 -15.49 -12.03
C ASP A 256 -7.67 -16.46 -12.85
N THR A 257 -7.28 -16.07 -14.05
CA THR A 257 -6.53 -16.95 -14.95
C THR A 257 -5.02 -16.85 -14.76
N ALA A 258 -4.54 -15.80 -14.08
CA ALA A 258 -3.13 -15.42 -13.97
C ALA A 258 -2.48 -15.20 -15.36
N GLU A 259 -3.26 -14.70 -16.32
CA GLU A 259 -2.79 -14.42 -17.68
C GLU A 259 -2.58 -12.94 -17.91
N PHE A 260 -1.51 -12.62 -18.64
CA PHE A 260 -1.22 -11.28 -19.11
C PHE A 260 -2.35 -10.75 -19.99
N VAL A 261 -2.74 -9.49 -19.77
CA VAL A 261 -3.80 -8.80 -20.53
C VAL A 261 -3.22 -7.71 -21.41
N GLU A 262 -2.47 -6.76 -20.83
CA GLU A 262 -1.87 -5.66 -21.59
C GLU A 262 -0.65 -5.07 -20.88
N HIS A 263 0.19 -4.37 -21.66
CA HIS A 263 1.24 -3.50 -21.17
C HIS A 263 1.05 -2.11 -21.77
N VAL A 264 1.04 -1.09 -20.91
CA VAL A 264 0.99 0.33 -21.28
C VAL A 264 2.36 0.91 -21.05
N GLY A 265 3.10 1.15 -22.12
CA GLY A 265 4.51 1.55 -22.10
C GLY A 265 4.76 3.01 -22.49
N GLY A 266 6.00 3.29 -22.84
CA GLY A 266 6.49 4.64 -23.11
C GLY A 266 5.89 5.34 -24.33
N ASP A 267 5.22 4.63 -25.22
CA ASP A 267 4.43 5.21 -26.30
C ASP A 267 3.25 6.03 -25.80
N LYS A 268 2.69 5.66 -24.65
CA LYS A 268 1.61 6.36 -23.94
C LYS A 268 2.07 7.07 -22.67
N LEU A 269 2.93 6.43 -21.90
CA LEU A 269 3.52 6.98 -20.68
C LEU A 269 4.81 7.74 -21.02
N VAL A 270 4.67 8.81 -21.81
CA VAL A 270 5.81 9.53 -22.39
C VAL A 270 6.77 10.04 -21.32
N GLY A 271 8.02 9.61 -21.40
CA GLY A 271 9.07 9.98 -20.46
C GLY A 271 9.01 9.25 -19.13
N ILE A 272 8.38 8.09 -19.06
CA ILE A 272 8.45 7.21 -17.88
C ILE A 272 9.89 6.83 -17.57
N GLU A 273 10.26 6.89 -16.27
CA GLU A 273 11.66 6.66 -15.84
C GLU A 273 11.77 5.66 -14.69
N THR A 274 11.02 5.87 -13.61
CA THR A 274 11.12 5.02 -12.40
C THR A 274 9.74 4.78 -11.80
N PRO A 275 8.93 3.92 -12.42
CA PRO A 275 7.62 3.55 -11.87
C PRO A 275 7.78 2.81 -10.55
N THR A 276 7.05 3.25 -9.52
CA THR A 276 7.15 2.74 -8.16
C THR A 276 5.89 2.09 -7.64
N GLY A 277 4.73 2.69 -7.86
CA GLY A 277 3.48 2.23 -7.31
C GLY A 277 2.33 2.34 -8.30
N ALA A 278 1.40 1.42 -8.23
CA ALA A 278 0.15 1.45 -8.97
C ALA A 278 -1.03 1.40 -8.01
N SER A 279 -2.05 2.24 -8.24
CA SER A 279 -3.30 2.24 -7.51
C SER A 279 -4.45 2.59 -8.45
N VAL A 280 -5.68 2.23 -8.07
CA VAL A 280 -6.88 2.54 -8.85
C VAL A 280 -7.80 3.43 -8.02
N ASP A 281 -8.28 4.53 -8.62
CA ASP A 281 -9.19 5.46 -7.96
C ASP A 281 -10.66 5.03 -8.11
N VAL A 282 -11.55 5.72 -7.38
CA VAL A 282 -13.00 5.47 -7.40
C VAL A 282 -13.66 5.63 -8.77
N GLN A 283 -12.95 6.20 -9.75
CA GLN A 283 -13.41 6.35 -11.14
C GLN A 283 -12.84 5.24 -12.05
N GLY A 284 -12.11 4.27 -11.50
CA GLY A 284 -11.45 3.20 -12.24
C GLY A 284 -10.23 3.64 -13.03
N LYS A 285 -9.65 4.81 -12.74
CA LYS A 285 -8.40 5.26 -13.36
C LYS A 285 -7.21 4.70 -12.60
N VAL A 286 -6.20 4.26 -13.33
CA VAL A 286 -4.98 3.71 -12.77
C VAL A 286 -3.95 4.81 -12.61
N TRP A 287 -3.47 4.98 -11.39
CA TRP A 287 -2.39 5.88 -11.04
C TRP A 287 -1.08 5.11 -11.00
N LEU A 288 -0.11 5.58 -11.77
CA LEU A 288 1.26 5.05 -11.76
C LEU A 288 2.19 6.14 -11.25
N VAL A 289 2.69 5.96 -10.05
CA VAL A 289 3.68 6.88 -9.46
C VAL A 289 5.02 6.66 -10.13
N ASP A 290 5.62 7.75 -10.64
CA ASP A 290 6.97 7.77 -11.18
C ASP A 290 7.87 8.65 -10.30
N GLN A 291 8.94 8.07 -9.78
CA GLN A 291 9.83 8.72 -8.82
C GLN A 291 10.72 9.77 -9.47
N SER A 292 11.13 9.59 -10.72
CA SER A 292 12.21 10.34 -11.35
C SER A 292 11.75 11.32 -12.41
N LYS A 293 10.74 10.98 -13.21
CA LYS A 293 10.27 11.83 -14.29
C LYS A 293 9.95 13.24 -13.81
N ASP A 294 10.63 14.24 -14.39
CA ASP A 294 10.47 15.67 -14.06
C ASP A 294 10.58 15.97 -12.53
N GLY A 295 11.40 15.19 -11.81
CA GLY A 295 11.55 15.28 -10.35
C GLY A 295 10.51 14.52 -9.55
N GLY A 296 9.54 13.91 -10.21
CA GLY A 296 8.54 13.02 -9.64
C GLY A 296 7.09 13.47 -9.83
N GLY A 297 6.22 12.48 -9.98
CA GLY A 297 4.80 12.68 -10.18
C GLY A 297 4.04 11.38 -10.35
N ALA A 298 2.91 11.44 -11.03
CA ALA A 298 2.13 10.26 -11.38
C ALA A 298 1.52 10.40 -12.78
N PHE A 299 1.52 9.30 -13.51
CA PHE A 299 0.66 9.12 -14.67
C PHE A 299 -0.71 8.67 -14.21
N VAL A 300 -1.76 9.20 -14.84
CA VAL A 300 -3.15 8.78 -14.62
C VAL A 300 -3.65 8.20 -15.93
N TYR A 301 -3.80 6.90 -15.96
CA TYR A 301 -4.27 6.16 -17.12
C TYR A 301 -5.76 5.80 -16.96
N ASN A 302 -6.55 6.08 -17.98
CA ASN A 302 -7.94 5.64 -18.05
C ASN A 302 -8.03 4.35 -18.90
N PRO A 303 -8.31 3.18 -18.31
CA PRO A 303 -8.38 1.92 -19.07
C PRO A 303 -9.50 1.88 -20.12
N MET A 304 -10.57 2.67 -19.92
CA MET A 304 -11.72 2.71 -20.84
C MET A 304 -11.43 3.56 -22.08
N THR A 305 -10.91 4.78 -21.88
CA THR A 305 -10.63 5.73 -22.98
C THR A 305 -9.22 5.61 -23.54
N LYS A 306 -8.33 4.90 -22.83
CA LYS A 306 -6.90 4.78 -23.12
C LYS A 306 -6.13 6.12 -23.04
N GLU A 307 -6.73 7.13 -22.45
CA GLU A 307 -6.09 8.44 -22.21
C GLU A 307 -5.12 8.40 -21.06
N VAL A 308 -4.05 9.17 -21.17
CA VAL A 308 -3.03 9.36 -20.14
C VAL A 308 -2.92 10.84 -19.80
N LYS A 309 -2.78 11.16 -18.50
CA LYS A 309 -2.41 12.47 -18.00
C LYS A 309 -1.19 12.37 -17.10
N TRP A 310 -0.31 13.36 -17.16
CA TRP A 310 0.78 13.52 -16.20
C TRP A 310 0.41 14.53 -15.11
N VAL A 311 0.68 14.19 -13.87
CA VAL A 311 0.53 15.06 -12.70
C VAL A 311 1.89 15.16 -12.03
N GLY A 312 2.63 16.20 -12.35
CA GLY A 312 3.98 16.44 -11.80
C GLY A 312 3.96 17.32 -10.56
N GLY A 313 5.14 17.65 -10.06
CA GLY A 313 5.35 18.59 -8.94
C GLY A 313 5.55 17.91 -7.59
N LEU A 314 5.58 16.59 -7.53
CA LEU A 314 6.09 15.84 -6.38
C LEU A 314 7.62 15.94 -6.33
N ASN A 315 8.23 15.44 -5.28
CA ASN A 315 9.68 15.42 -5.12
C ASN A 315 10.12 14.01 -4.78
N GLY A 316 10.59 13.24 -5.76
CA GLY A 316 11.04 11.88 -5.61
C GLY A 316 10.00 10.96 -4.93
N PRO A 317 8.72 10.94 -5.35
CA PRO A 317 7.69 10.17 -4.65
C PRO A 317 8.07 8.69 -4.64
N TYR A 318 7.95 8.09 -3.47
CA TYR A 318 8.30 6.70 -3.26
C TYR A 318 7.18 5.98 -2.52
N THR A 319 6.35 5.31 -3.28
CA THR A 319 5.28 4.46 -2.76
C THR A 319 5.07 3.29 -3.70
N TYR A 320 4.86 2.11 -3.15
CA TYR A 320 4.51 0.90 -3.89
C TYR A 320 3.93 -0.13 -2.93
N SER A 321 3.67 -1.30 -3.26
CA SER A 321 3.14 -2.48 -2.57
C SER A 321 1.90 -2.29 -1.66
N ASP A 322 1.62 -1.13 -1.09
CA ASP A 322 0.55 -0.97 -0.10
C ASP A 322 -0.40 0.19 -0.43
N MET A 323 -0.39 0.68 -1.66
CA MET A 323 -1.36 1.68 -2.13
C MET A 323 -2.74 1.03 -2.31
N THR A 324 -3.34 0.58 -1.21
CA THR A 324 -4.60 -0.16 -1.28
C THR A 324 -5.77 0.73 -1.69
N GLY A 325 -5.84 1.97 -1.21
CA GLY A 325 -6.85 2.93 -1.65
C GLY A 325 -8.23 2.31 -1.86
N TYR A 326 -8.82 2.56 -3.02
CA TYR A 326 -10.13 2.03 -3.40
C TYR A 326 -10.22 0.50 -3.39
N ALA A 327 -9.12 -0.23 -3.56
CA ALA A 327 -9.12 -1.70 -3.52
C ALA A 327 -9.53 -2.26 -2.15
N LEU A 328 -9.40 -1.50 -1.05
CA LEU A 328 -9.85 -1.93 0.26
C LEU A 328 -11.35 -2.29 0.30
N LYS A 329 -12.18 -1.66 -0.53
CA LYS A 329 -13.60 -2.04 -0.67
C LYS A 329 -13.80 -3.51 -1.07
N ASN A 330 -12.82 -4.13 -1.74
CA ASN A 330 -12.91 -5.53 -2.16
C ASN A 330 -12.80 -6.51 -0.99
N VAL A 331 -12.26 -6.05 0.12
CA VAL A 331 -12.13 -6.81 1.38
C VAL A 331 -13.15 -6.38 2.44
N ALA A 332 -13.98 -5.39 2.15
CA ALA A 332 -15.05 -4.98 3.05
C ALA A 332 -16.02 -6.14 3.28
N PRO A 333 -16.47 -6.38 4.52
CA PRO A 333 -17.51 -7.37 4.81
C PRO A 333 -18.76 -7.09 3.95
N GLN A 334 -19.24 -8.10 3.25
CA GLN A 334 -20.48 -8.00 2.45
C GLN A 334 -21.70 -8.20 3.31
#